data_f9fab1589f1c3f66581620010f331c6a
#
_entry.id   f9fab1589f1c3f66581620010f331c6a
#
_cell.length_a   1.000
_cell.length_b   1.000
_cell.length_c   1.000
_cell.angle_alpha   90.00
_cell.angle_beta   90.00
_cell.angle_gamma   90.00
#
_symmetry.space_group_name_H-M   'P 1'
#
loop_
_entity.id
_entity.type
_entity.pdbx_description
1 polymer ?
#
loop_
_entity_poly.entity_id
_entity_poly.type
_entity_poly.pdbx_seq_one_letter_code
_entity_poly.pdbx_strand_id
1 'polypeptide(L)'
;MALLISNQDVERVLDMKTCLEAIEEGIKEYYRGDATCRPRIDVWAPSGDPSGYYQWGSMEGTSRCYGVFATRIKSDIAYWTEGEGGVRTQEKYCQRPGLFCGLILLFSTENGEPLAVMNDGYLQHMRVGATAGIAVKYLAREDADTVGMIGSGSMAWTHALAFAAVRKIKQVKVYSPTEKNRDAYARNLAARLGIEVIPVGSAADAVKGAQIVSACTDSIVPVIPGRSIEAGAFVTTVKGTVELDKSSVERIRTFYTFAPNSDAISHSQQGEGVSRAQKISGTHRAYVAGQAEDLARIPEVQREGGFDKRKLVSFKDLLEGQNPGRRDAEEILAVGGNQIQGIQFASVGGATYRLIKEKGLGREFPTEWLLQDVRN
;
A
#
# COMPACT_ATOMS: atom_id res chain seq x y z
N MET A 1 30.78 -3.18 -7.10
CA MET A 1 29.85 -3.02 -8.26
C MET A 1 28.44 -2.82 -7.73
N ALA A 2 27.72 -1.82 -8.22
CA ALA A 2 26.30 -1.62 -7.96
C ALA A 2 25.45 -2.41 -8.99
N LEU A 3 24.18 -2.68 -8.67
CA LEU A 3 23.29 -3.46 -9.53
C LEU A 3 22.16 -2.61 -10.12
N LEU A 4 21.90 -2.79 -11.40
CA LEU A 4 20.65 -2.39 -12.04
C LEU A 4 19.72 -3.63 -12.08
N ILE A 5 18.59 -3.56 -11.39
CA ILE A 5 17.67 -4.69 -11.18
C ILE A 5 16.36 -4.39 -11.91
N SER A 6 16.01 -5.22 -12.86
CA SER A 6 14.76 -5.12 -13.62
C SER A 6 13.56 -5.67 -12.84
N ASN A 7 12.33 -5.34 -13.27
CA ASN A 7 11.11 -5.93 -12.71
C ASN A 7 11.10 -7.46 -12.85
N GLN A 8 11.58 -7.97 -14.00
CA GLN A 8 11.66 -9.42 -14.25
C GLN A 8 12.64 -10.13 -13.29
N ASP A 9 13.75 -9.48 -12.92
CA ASP A 9 14.68 -10.05 -11.94
C ASP A 9 14.01 -10.16 -10.57
N VAL A 10 13.25 -9.13 -10.17
CA VAL A 10 12.48 -9.15 -8.92
C VAL A 10 11.43 -10.26 -8.94
N GLU A 11 10.66 -10.40 -10.01
CA GLU A 11 9.63 -11.45 -10.15
C GLU A 11 10.17 -12.87 -10.03
N ARG A 12 11.44 -13.10 -10.47
CA ARG A 12 12.09 -14.42 -10.40
C ARG A 12 12.47 -14.84 -8.99
N VAL A 13 12.62 -13.90 -8.07
CA VAL A 13 13.17 -14.18 -6.73
C VAL A 13 12.22 -13.89 -5.59
N LEU A 14 11.33 -12.91 -5.73
CA LEU A 14 10.46 -12.45 -4.65
C LEU A 14 9.14 -13.20 -4.66
N ASP A 15 8.93 -14.09 -3.70
CA ASP A 15 7.65 -14.71 -3.43
C ASP A 15 6.92 -14.05 -2.25
N MET A 16 5.64 -14.41 -2.04
CA MET A 16 4.82 -13.81 -0.98
C MET A 16 5.30 -14.21 0.41
N LYS A 17 5.84 -15.41 0.59
CA LYS A 17 6.37 -15.87 1.87
C LYS A 17 7.55 -15.02 2.29
N THR A 18 8.54 -14.87 1.42
CA THR A 18 9.71 -13.99 1.64
C THR A 18 9.29 -12.56 1.95
N CYS A 19 8.27 -12.05 1.21
CA CYS A 19 7.77 -10.71 1.41
C CYS A 19 7.10 -10.53 2.78
N LEU A 20 6.29 -11.49 3.22
CA LEU A 20 5.67 -11.50 4.56
C LEU A 20 6.73 -11.53 5.67
N GLU A 21 7.73 -12.40 5.55
CA GLU A 21 8.83 -12.52 6.52
C GLU A 21 9.62 -11.21 6.63
N ALA A 22 9.96 -10.61 5.48
CA ALA A 22 10.68 -9.33 5.45
C ALA A 22 9.87 -8.18 6.05
N ILE A 23 8.57 -8.08 5.75
CA ILE A 23 7.67 -7.06 6.31
C ILE A 23 7.51 -7.24 7.81
N GLU A 24 7.29 -8.47 8.28
CA GLU A 24 7.11 -8.74 9.71
C GLU A 24 8.37 -8.39 10.51
N GLU A 25 9.55 -8.75 10.01
CA GLU A 25 10.81 -8.38 10.65
C GLU A 25 11.03 -6.87 10.63
N GLY A 26 10.79 -6.20 9.49
CA GLY A 26 10.92 -4.75 9.41
C GLY A 26 9.99 -4.00 10.37
N ILE A 27 8.75 -4.48 10.58
CA ILE A 27 7.84 -3.93 11.59
C ILE A 27 8.42 -4.11 13.01
N LYS A 28 8.97 -5.28 13.31
CA LYS A 28 9.60 -5.56 14.61
C LYS A 28 10.84 -4.69 14.84
N GLU A 29 11.70 -4.54 13.81
CA GLU A 29 12.86 -3.63 13.86
C GLU A 29 12.42 -2.18 14.15
N TYR A 30 11.39 -1.72 13.46
CA TYR A 30 10.86 -0.37 13.63
C TYR A 30 10.39 -0.12 15.07
N TYR A 31 9.68 -1.07 15.67
CA TYR A 31 9.17 -0.92 17.04
C TYR A 31 10.27 -1.07 18.12
N ARG A 32 11.33 -1.82 17.84
CA ARG A 32 12.52 -1.89 18.70
C ARG A 32 13.42 -0.64 18.61
N GLY A 33 13.20 0.22 17.61
CA GLY A 33 14.07 1.36 17.31
C GLY A 33 15.33 1.00 16.52
N ASP A 34 15.40 -0.20 15.98
CA ASP A 34 16.52 -0.68 15.14
C ASP A 34 16.40 -0.18 13.69
N ALA A 35 15.21 0.22 13.28
CA ALA A 35 14.91 0.79 11.97
C ALA A 35 14.09 2.06 12.10
N THR A 36 14.16 2.92 11.09
CA THR A 36 13.40 4.16 11.04
C THR A 36 12.90 4.46 9.63
N CYS A 37 11.84 5.23 9.54
CA CYS A 37 11.36 5.76 8.28
C CYS A 37 10.74 7.14 8.49
N ARG A 38 10.71 7.93 7.42
CA ARG A 38 9.90 9.15 7.43
C ARG A 38 8.55 8.92 6.73
N PRO A 39 7.54 9.72 7.04
CA PRO A 39 6.30 9.72 6.30
C PRO A 39 6.54 10.06 4.82
N ARG A 40 5.71 9.49 3.95
CA ARG A 40 5.73 9.79 2.52
C ARG A 40 5.62 11.29 2.28
N ILE A 41 6.40 11.78 1.33
CA ILE A 41 6.35 13.16 0.83
C ILE A 41 5.96 13.10 -0.65
N ASP A 42 5.01 13.94 -1.03
CA ASP A 42 4.66 14.17 -2.43
C ASP A 42 4.98 15.63 -2.82
N VAL A 43 5.47 15.78 -4.03
CA VAL A 43 5.62 17.09 -4.69
C VAL A 43 4.70 17.09 -5.91
N TRP A 44 3.89 18.12 -6.02
CA TRP A 44 2.92 18.29 -7.10
C TRP A 44 3.23 19.58 -7.87
N ALA A 45 3.19 19.50 -9.18
CA ALA A 45 3.41 20.64 -10.07
C ALA A 45 2.47 20.58 -11.28
N PRO A 46 2.13 21.72 -11.89
CA PRO A 46 1.44 21.73 -13.18
C PRO A 46 2.20 20.89 -14.20
N SER A 47 1.49 20.08 -14.97
CA SER A 47 2.05 19.30 -16.06
C SER A 47 1.72 19.92 -17.42
N GLY A 48 2.41 19.48 -18.47
CA GLY A 48 2.04 19.83 -19.84
C GLY A 48 0.72 19.20 -20.30
N ASP A 49 0.22 18.19 -19.58
CA ASP A 49 -1.10 17.60 -19.81
C ASP A 49 -2.17 18.44 -19.10
N PRO A 50 -3.09 19.10 -19.85
CA PRO A 50 -4.13 19.96 -19.27
C PRO A 50 -5.13 19.17 -18.40
N SER A 51 -5.26 17.85 -18.57
CA SER A 51 -6.13 16.98 -17.78
C SER A 51 -5.47 16.45 -16.51
N GLY A 52 -4.14 16.61 -16.38
CA GLY A 52 -3.35 15.99 -15.32
C GLY A 52 -2.52 16.96 -14.50
N TYR A 53 -1.88 16.40 -13.48
CA TYR A 53 -0.95 17.09 -12.60
C TYR A 53 0.28 16.21 -12.39
N TYR A 54 1.49 16.76 -12.50
CA TYR A 54 2.70 16.01 -12.19
C TYR A 54 2.73 15.68 -10.69
N GLN A 55 3.01 14.43 -10.37
CA GLN A 55 3.17 13.95 -9.02
C GLN A 55 4.49 13.18 -8.87
N TRP A 56 5.41 13.74 -8.12
CA TRP A 56 6.56 13.01 -7.60
C TRP A 56 6.29 12.59 -6.16
N GLY A 57 6.79 11.41 -5.76
CA GLY A 57 6.64 10.97 -4.37
C GLY A 57 7.81 10.14 -3.91
N SER A 58 8.19 10.29 -2.63
CA SER A 58 9.28 9.54 -2.03
C SER A 58 8.91 8.90 -0.70
N MET A 59 9.54 7.77 -0.41
CA MET A 59 9.34 6.97 0.79
C MET A 59 10.68 6.37 1.20
N GLU A 60 11.17 6.75 2.37
CA GLU A 60 12.51 6.40 2.85
C GLU A 60 12.46 5.66 4.17
N GLY A 61 13.36 4.70 4.31
CA GLY A 61 13.54 3.96 5.56
C GLY A 61 14.78 3.07 5.56
N THR A 62 15.05 2.52 6.72
CA THR A 62 16.17 1.61 6.96
C THR A 62 15.68 0.22 7.32
N SER A 63 16.54 -0.78 7.14
CA SER A 63 16.43 -2.10 7.73
C SER A 63 17.78 -2.53 8.24
N ARG A 64 17.88 -2.80 9.52
CA ARG A 64 19.10 -3.32 10.16
C ARG A 64 19.39 -4.75 9.74
N CYS A 65 18.38 -5.61 9.69
CA CYS A 65 18.50 -7.01 9.28
C CYS A 65 19.15 -7.19 7.91
N TYR A 66 18.83 -6.26 6.99
CA TYR A 66 19.38 -6.29 5.64
C TYR A 66 20.57 -5.35 5.44
N GLY A 67 20.90 -4.50 6.42
CA GLY A 67 22.00 -3.54 6.35
C GLY A 67 21.80 -2.47 5.28
N VAL A 68 20.57 -2.04 5.04
CA VAL A 68 20.25 -1.12 3.94
C VAL A 68 19.43 0.07 4.38
N PHE A 69 19.67 1.20 3.70
CA PHE A 69 18.72 2.30 3.53
C PHE A 69 18.07 2.18 2.15
N ALA A 70 16.77 2.38 2.09
CA ALA A 70 16.03 2.44 0.83
C ALA A 70 15.35 3.78 0.66
N THR A 71 15.45 4.37 -0.53
CA THR A 71 14.53 5.41 -0.99
C THR A 71 13.77 4.92 -2.21
N ARG A 72 12.46 4.87 -2.09
CA ARG A 72 11.59 4.61 -3.22
C ARG A 72 11.07 5.93 -3.75
N ILE A 73 11.24 6.17 -5.03
CA ILE A 73 10.72 7.34 -5.74
C ILE A 73 9.72 6.90 -6.81
N LYS A 74 8.74 7.74 -7.08
CA LYS A 74 7.83 7.61 -8.20
C LYS A 74 7.70 8.94 -8.93
N SER A 75 7.43 8.87 -10.22
CA SER A 75 7.27 10.03 -11.10
C SER A 75 6.11 9.74 -12.04
N ASP A 76 4.98 10.41 -11.84
CA ASP A 76 3.73 10.15 -12.53
C ASP A 76 3.05 11.44 -13.00
N ILE A 77 2.23 11.34 -14.03
CA ILE A 77 1.13 12.27 -14.27
C ILE A 77 -0.13 11.67 -13.65
N ALA A 78 -0.70 12.35 -12.68
CA ALA A 78 -1.97 11.98 -12.06
C ALA A 78 -3.12 12.72 -12.75
N TYR A 79 -4.18 12.00 -13.07
CA TYR A 79 -5.43 12.53 -13.61
C TYR A 79 -6.63 11.82 -12.98
N TRP A 80 -7.81 12.34 -13.17
CA TRP A 80 -9.01 11.82 -12.54
C TRP A 80 -10.06 11.50 -13.59
N THR A 81 -10.68 10.34 -13.44
CA THR A 81 -11.78 9.88 -14.30
C THR A 81 -13.01 9.60 -13.47
N GLU A 82 -14.17 9.68 -14.12
CA GLU A 82 -15.45 9.28 -13.55
C GLU A 82 -15.95 8.07 -14.33
N GLY A 83 -16.12 6.96 -13.61
CA GLY A 83 -16.64 5.71 -14.16
C GLY A 83 -18.13 5.54 -13.95
N GLU A 84 -18.66 4.38 -14.31
CA GLU A 84 -20.05 4.03 -14.10
C GLU A 84 -20.47 4.16 -12.63
N GLY A 85 -21.65 4.68 -12.38
CA GLY A 85 -22.19 4.89 -11.02
C GLY A 85 -21.59 6.07 -10.26
N GLY A 86 -20.88 6.99 -10.93
CA GLY A 86 -20.27 8.17 -10.30
C GLY A 86 -19.02 7.87 -9.50
N VAL A 87 -18.42 6.68 -9.67
CA VAL A 87 -17.17 6.32 -9.02
C VAL A 87 -16.03 7.12 -9.62
N ARG A 88 -15.40 7.96 -8.81
CA ARG A 88 -14.22 8.74 -9.21
C ARG A 88 -12.97 8.00 -8.84
N THR A 89 -12.04 7.87 -9.80
CA THR A 89 -10.74 7.25 -9.62
C THR A 89 -9.60 8.22 -9.89
N GLN A 90 -8.49 8.00 -9.22
CA GLN A 90 -7.22 8.67 -9.52
C GLN A 90 -6.35 7.73 -10.34
N GLU A 91 -6.25 8.03 -11.62
CA GLU A 91 -5.38 7.33 -12.55
C GLU A 91 -3.98 7.98 -12.60
N LYS A 92 -3.02 7.23 -13.12
CA LYS A 92 -1.64 7.69 -13.24
C LYS A 92 -0.96 7.08 -14.46
N TYR A 93 0.02 7.80 -14.99
CA TYR A 93 0.92 7.24 -16.00
C TYR A 93 2.30 7.93 -15.96
N CYS A 94 3.29 7.24 -16.50
CA CYS A 94 4.60 7.81 -16.85
C CYS A 94 4.81 7.66 -18.36
N GLN A 95 5.12 8.75 -19.04
CA GLN A 95 5.29 8.82 -20.48
C GLN A 95 3.97 8.64 -21.26
N ARG A 96 3.22 7.56 -21.03
CA ARG A 96 1.92 7.27 -21.64
C ARG A 96 1.08 6.37 -20.73
N PRO A 97 -0.26 6.38 -20.88
CA PRO A 97 -1.14 5.46 -20.13
C PRO A 97 -0.70 4.00 -20.23
N GLY A 98 -0.76 3.29 -19.11
CA GLY A 98 -0.33 1.91 -18.98
C GLY A 98 1.15 1.71 -18.61
N LEU A 99 1.97 2.76 -18.63
CA LEU A 99 3.33 2.74 -18.09
C LEU A 99 3.40 3.51 -16.78
N PHE A 100 4.27 3.05 -15.89
CA PHE A 100 4.50 3.64 -14.57
C PHE A 100 6.00 3.74 -14.30
N CYS A 101 6.42 4.78 -13.56
CA CYS A 101 7.80 4.93 -13.14
C CYS A 101 7.90 4.87 -11.62
N GLY A 102 8.59 3.85 -11.13
CA GLY A 102 8.96 3.73 -9.73
C GLY A 102 10.32 3.05 -9.61
N LEU A 103 11.19 3.66 -8.82
CA LEU A 103 12.55 3.17 -8.59
C LEU A 103 12.81 3.07 -7.09
N ILE A 104 13.55 2.04 -6.71
CA ILE A 104 14.10 1.88 -5.36
C ILE A 104 15.60 2.03 -5.48
N LEU A 105 16.16 3.01 -4.78
CA LEU A 105 17.60 3.16 -4.61
C LEU A 105 17.97 2.54 -3.26
N LEU A 106 18.93 1.61 -3.27
CA LEU A 106 19.45 0.97 -2.07
C LEU A 106 20.87 1.44 -1.80
N PHE A 107 21.13 1.74 -0.53
CA PHE A 107 22.44 2.12 -0.01
C PHE A 107 22.79 1.24 1.18
N SER A 108 24.08 0.93 1.36
CA SER A 108 24.59 0.26 2.54
C SER A 108 24.50 1.17 3.76
N THR A 109 23.99 0.66 4.88
CA THR A 109 24.07 1.39 6.16
C THR A 109 25.40 1.17 6.89
N GLU A 110 26.29 0.32 6.35
CA GLU A 110 27.61 0.06 6.92
C GLU A 110 28.64 1.11 6.51
N ASN A 111 28.61 1.51 5.23
CA ASN A 111 29.63 2.40 4.66
C ASN A 111 29.06 3.49 3.72
N GLY A 112 27.75 3.53 3.53
CA GLY A 112 27.09 4.55 2.71
C GLY A 112 27.13 4.30 1.20
N GLU A 113 27.74 3.22 0.71
CA GLU A 113 27.85 2.99 -0.73
C GLU A 113 26.49 2.71 -1.39
N PRO A 114 26.28 3.17 -2.65
CA PRO A 114 25.12 2.77 -3.43
C PRO A 114 25.22 1.30 -3.85
N LEU A 115 24.16 0.53 -3.54
CA LEU A 115 24.10 -0.92 -3.78
C LEU A 115 23.34 -1.26 -5.06
N ALA A 116 22.20 -0.61 -5.29
CA ALA A 116 21.34 -0.94 -6.43
C ALA A 116 20.39 0.19 -6.82
N VAL A 117 20.03 0.18 -8.11
CA VAL A 117 18.85 0.83 -8.67
C VAL A 117 17.89 -0.28 -9.11
N MET A 118 16.73 -0.38 -8.49
CA MET A 118 15.76 -1.46 -8.69
C MET A 118 14.42 -0.90 -9.19
N ASN A 119 13.81 -1.56 -10.17
CA ASN A 119 12.43 -1.28 -10.57
C ASN A 119 11.49 -1.70 -9.43
N ASP A 120 10.50 -0.87 -9.10
CA ASP A 120 9.62 -1.12 -7.97
C ASP A 120 8.33 -1.89 -8.32
N GLY A 121 8.00 -2.07 -9.59
CA GLY A 121 6.69 -2.52 -10.07
C GLY A 121 6.12 -3.74 -9.32
N TYR A 122 6.76 -4.89 -9.43
CA TYR A 122 6.32 -6.11 -8.74
C TYR A 122 6.45 -5.99 -7.22
N LEU A 123 7.61 -5.50 -6.74
CA LEU A 123 7.88 -5.32 -5.31
C LEU A 123 6.84 -4.41 -4.64
N GLN A 124 6.43 -3.33 -5.32
CA GLN A 124 5.42 -2.40 -4.83
C GLN A 124 4.08 -3.10 -4.52
N HIS A 125 3.62 -3.99 -5.39
CA HIS A 125 2.38 -4.74 -5.17
C HIS A 125 2.55 -5.78 -4.06
N MET A 126 3.67 -6.50 -4.08
CA MET A 126 3.97 -7.57 -3.12
C MET A 126 4.05 -7.03 -1.69
N ARG A 127 4.77 -5.90 -1.46
CA ARG A 127 4.90 -5.32 -0.11
C ARG A 127 3.58 -4.80 0.44
N VAL A 128 2.67 -4.27 -0.41
CA VAL A 128 1.34 -3.81 0.05
C VAL A 128 0.48 -4.99 0.46
N GLY A 129 0.42 -6.03 -0.39
CA GLY A 129 -0.29 -7.26 -0.06
C GLY A 129 0.25 -7.94 1.20
N ALA A 130 1.58 -8.04 1.33
CA ALA A 130 2.22 -8.62 2.51
C ALA A 130 1.90 -7.82 3.79
N THR A 131 1.89 -6.49 3.74
CA THR A 131 1.52 -5.68 4.92
C THR A 131 0.08 -5.93 5.35
N ALA A 132 -0.85 -6.03 4.39
CA ALA A 132 -2.23 -6.42 4.68
C ALA A 132 -2.32 -7.86 5.21
N GLY A 133 -1.49 -8.78 4.67
CA GLY A 133 -1.35 -10.14 5.16
C GLY A 133 -0.89 -10.22 6.61
N ILE A 134 0.09 -9.39 7.02
CA ILE A 134 0.51 -9.30 8.42
C ILE A 134 -0.65 -8.81 9.30
N ALA A 135 -1.41 -7.82 8.87
CA ALA A 135 -2.57 -7.39 9.62
C ALA A 135 -3.63 -8.50 9.75
N VAL A 136 -3.91 -9.25 8.68
CA VAL A 136 -4.79 -10.42 8.72
C VAL A 136 -4.27 -11.49 9.66
N LYS A 137 -2.96 -11.78 9.65
CA LYS A 137 -2.31 -12.76 10.54
C LYS A 137 -2.58 -12.47 12.01
N TYR A 138 -2.59 -11.22 12.41
CA TYR A 138 -2.70 -10.83 13.81
C TYR A 138 -4.11 -10.43 14.24
N LEU A 139 -4.98 -9.97 13.33
CA LEU A 139 -6.25 -9.31 13.67
C LEU A 139 -7.50 -10.02 13.12
N ALA A 140 -7.39 -10.74 12.01
CA ALA A 140 -8.51 -11.52 11.53
C ALA A 140 -8.72 -12.77 12.38
N ARG A 141 -9.94 -13.26 12.44
CA ARG A 141 -10.28 -14.53 13.11
C ARG A 141 -9.39 -15.65 12.56
N GLU A 142 -9.03 -16.60 13.40
CA GLU A 142 -8.19 -17.75 12.98
C GLU A 142 -8.92 -18.66 12.00
N ASP A 143 -10.24 -18.78 12.13
CA ASP A 143 -11.12 -19.55 11.28
C ASP A 143 -11.60 -18.80 10.01
N ALA A 144 -11.10 -17.58 9.77
CA ALA A 144 -11.48 -16.79 8.61
C ALA A 144 -11.06 -17.50 7.31
N ASP A 145 -12.04 -17.84 6.47
CA ASP A 145 -11.85 -18.58 5.22
C ASP A 145 -12.51 -17.90 4.00
N THR A 146 -13.26 -16.83 4.21
CA THR A 146 -13.99 -16.13 3.14
C THR A 146 -13.54 -14.68 3.05
N VAL A 147 -13.12 -14.28 1.85
CA VAL A 147 -12.64 -12.91 1.52
C VAL A 147 -13.65 -12.20 0.63
N GLY A 148 -14.02 -10.97 1.01
CA GLY A 148 -14.71 -10.00 0.16
C GLY A 148 -13.70 -9.03 -0.45
N MET A 149 -13.43 -9.14 -1.74
CA MET A 149 -12.46 -8.32 -2.46
C MET A 149 -13.15 -7.27 -3.31
N ILE A 150 -12.84 -5.99 -3.07
CA ILE A 150 -13.30 -4.87 -3.90
C ILE A 150 -12.09 -4.35 -4.67
N GLY A 151 -12.13 -4.51 -6.00
CA GLY A 151 -11.03 -4.31 -6.92
C GLY A 151 -10.52 -5.63 -7.51
N SER A 152 -10.01 -5.59 -8.75
CA SER A 152 -9.53 -6.76 -9.50
C SER A 152 -8.17 -6.52 -10.17
N GLY A 153 -7.41 -5.54 -9.66
CA GLY A 153 -6.07 -5.21 -10.14
C GLY A 153 -4.96 -5.97 -9.40
N SER A 154 -3.71 -5.58 -9.69
CA SER A 154 -2.51 -6.20 -9.09
C SER A 154 -2.47 -6.11 -7.57
N MET A 155 -3.03 -5.04 -6.97
CA MET A 155 -3.14 -4.92 -5.51
C MET A 155 -4.08 -5.98 -4.94
N ALA A 156 -5.26 -6.18 -5.54
CA ALA A 156 -6.20 -7.23 -5.13
C ALA A 156 -5.57 -8.63 -5.26
N TRP A 157 -4.79 -8.84 -6.32
CA TRP A 157 -4.07 -10.09 -6.54
C TRP A 157 -3.09 -10.39 -5.39
N THR A 158 -2.22 -9.45 -5.06
CA THR A 158 -1.21 -9.67 -4.00
C THR A 158 -1.82 -9.75 -2.60
N HIS A 159 -2.94 -9.05 -2.35
CA HIS A 159 -3.69 -9.20 -1.10
C HIS A 159 -4.25 -10.61 -0.96
N ALA A 160 -4.87 -11.15 -2.02
CA ALA A 160 -5.38 -12.52 -2.00
C ALA A 160 -4.27 -13.56 -1.76
N LEU A 161 -3.10 -13.40 -2.41
CA LEU A 161 -1.94 -14.26 -2.18
C LEU A 161 -1.45 -14.18 -0.73
N ALA A 162 -1.40 -12.99 -0.15
CA ALA A 162 -0.96 -12.77 1.22
C ALA A 162 -1.96 -13.36 2.24
N PHE A 163 -3.26 -13.20 2.00
CA PHE A 163 -4.28 -13.76 2.88
C PHE A 163 -4.27 -15.29 2.84
N ALA A 164 -4.14 -15.89 1.66
CA ALA A 164 -4.02 -17.34 1.51
C ALA A 164 -2.73 -17.91 2.15
N ALA A 165 -1.66 -17.10 2.26
CA ALA A 165 -0.42 -17.51 2.92
C ALA A 165 -0.53 -17.52 4.46
N VAL A 166 -1.46 -16.75 5.05
CA VAL A 166 -1.60 -16.60 6.51
C VAL A 166 -2.92 -17.17 7.07
N ARG A 167 -3.87 -17.52 6.22
CA ARG A 167 -5.16 -18.14 6.58
C ARG A 167 -5.54 -19.24 5.57
N LYS A 168 -6.36 -20.18 5.99
CA LYS A 168 -6.90 -21.25 5.11
C LYS A 168 -8.06 -20.73 4.28
N ILE A 169 -7.80 -19.77 3.40
CA ILE A 169 -8.84 -19.19 2.55
C ILE A 169 -9.43 -20.27 1.63
N LYS A 170 -10.77 -20.37 1.61
CA LYS A 170 -11.53 -21.28 0.74
C LYS A 170 -12.26 -20.54 -0.38
N GLN A 171 -12.69 -19.31 -0.09
CA GLN A 171 -13.53 -18.56 -1.01
C GLN A 171 -13.10 -17.09 -1.08
N VAL A 172 -13.10 -16.53 -2.30
CA VAL A 172 -12.97 -15.10 -2.55
C VAL A 172 -14.16 -14.63 -3.37
N LYS A 173 -14.95 -13.69 -2.88
CA LYS A 173 -15.96 -12.96 -3.64
C LYS A 173 -15.35 -11.68 -4.16
N VAL A 174 -15.31 -11.47 -5.45
CA VAL A 174 -14.66 -10.29 -6.05
C VAL A 174 -15.65 -9.42 -6.78
N TYR A 175 -15.58 -8.13 -6.51
CA TYR A 175 -16.28 -7.09 -7.25
C TYR A 175 -15.32 -6.07 -7.84
N SER A 176 -15.57 -5.71 -9.08
CA SER A 176 -15.01 -4.52 -9.74
C SER A 176 -16.00 -4.07 -10.80
N PRO A 177 -16.07 -2.76 -11.14
CA PRO A 177 -17.05 -2.26 -12.10
C PRO A 177 -16.94 -2.92 -13.47
N THR A 178 -15.70 -3.16 -13.94
CA THR A 178 -15.45 -3.78 -15.25
C THR A 178 -15.60 -5.29 -15.17
N GLU A 179 -16.71 -5.82 -15.70
CA GLU A 179 -17.03 -7.26 -15.69
C GLU A 179 -15.89 -8.12 -16.25
N LYS A 180 -15.36 -7.77 -17.43
CA LYS A 180 -14.27 -8.48 -18.09
C LYS A 180 -13.04 -8.64 -17.17
N ASN A 181 -12.66 -7.57 -16.44
CA ASN A 181 -11.51 -7.60 -15.54
C ASN A 181 -11.79 -8.44 -14.30
N ARG A 182 -12.99 -8.31 -13.74
CA ARG A 182 -13.48 -9.07 -12.59
C ARG A 182 -13.48 -10.58 -12.89
N ASP A 183 -14.01 -10.98 -14.03
CA ASP A 183 -14.09 -12.39 -14.44
C ASP A 183 -12.71 -12.99 -14.77
N ALA A 184 -11.84 -12.22 -15.41
CA ALA A 184 -10.46 -12.62 -15.65
C ALA A 184 -9.71 -12.82 -14.34
N TYR A 185 -9.85 -11.88 -13.40
CA TYR A 185 -9.28 -12.00 -12.06
C TYR A 185 -9.77 -13.27 -11.36
N ALA A 186 -11.08 -13.53 -11.36
CA ALA A 186 -11.66 -14.70 -10.70
C ALA A 186 -11.10 -16.00 -11.24
N ARG A 187 -11.08 -16.18 -12.57
CA ARG A 187 -10.51 -17.37 -13.21
C ARG A 187 -9.04 -17.58 -12.88
N ASN A 188 -8.25 -16.50 -13.00
CA ASN A 188 -6.80 -16.59 -12.80
C ASN A 188 -6.44 -16.87 -11.34
N LEU A 189 -7.14 -16.23 -10.39
CA LEU A 189 -6.89 -16.43 -8.96
C LEU A 189 -7.32 -17.83 -8.52
N ALA A 190 -8.46 -18.33 -9.00
CA ALA A 190 -8.92 -19.70 -8.74
C ALA A 190 -7.88 -20.72 -9.21
N ALA A 191 -7.37 -20.57 -10.44
CA ALA A 191 -6.32 -21.43 -10.97
C ALA A 191 -5.01 -21.35 -10.17
N ARG A 192 -4.65 -20.15 -9.67
CA ARG A 192 -3.40 -19.92 -8.93
C ARG A 192 -3.42 -20.50 -7.52
N LEU A 193 -4.56 -20.38 -6.82
CA LEU A 193 -4.69 -20.77 -5.41
C LEU A 193 -5.39 -22.11 -5.20
N GLY A 194 -6.10 -22.63 -6.19
CA GLY A 194 -6.91 -23.86 -6.05
C GLY A 194 -8.13 -23.68 -5.15
N ILE A 195 -8.70 -22.47 -5.09
CA ILE A 195 -9.83 -22.10 -4.24
C ILE A 195 -11.00 -21.59 -5.07
N GLU A 196 -12.17 -21.49 -4.46
CA GLU A 196 -13.34 -20.91 -5.11
C GLU A 196 -13.19 -19.38 -5.21
N VAL A 197 -13.36 -18.81 -6.42
CA VAL A 197 -13.37 -17.35 -6.64
C VAL A 197 -14.61 -16.98 -7.44
N ILE A 198 -15.50 -16.22 -6.81
CA ILE A 198 -16.83 -15.87 -7.34
C ILE A 198 -16.83 -14.40 -7.75
N PRO A 199 -16.96 -14.10 -9.05
CA PRO A 199 -17.25 -12.73 -9.47
C PRO A 199 -18.70 -12.38 -9.11
N VAL A 200 -18.89 -11.23 -8.45
CA VAL A 200 -20.22 -10.80 -7.99
C VAL A 200 -20.63 -9.47 -8.61
N GLY A 201 -21.92 -9.17 -8.60
CA GLY A 201 -22.51 -8.03 -9.29
C GLY A 201 -22.38 -6.71 -8.55
N SER A 202 -22.09 -6.72 -7.24
CA SER A 202 -21.99 -5.50 -6.43
C SER A 202 -20.94 -5.61 -5.32
N ALA A 203 -20.49 -4.45 -4.83
CA ALA A 203 -19.62 -4.40 -3.65
C ALA A 203 -20.31 -4.98 -2.41
N ALA A 204 -21.63 -4.80 -2.29
CA ALA A 204 -22.41 -5.36 -1.18
C ALA A 204 -22.40 -6.89 -1.20
N ASP A 205 -22.51 -7.51 -2.37
CA ASP A 205 -22.45 -8.98 -2.51
C ASP A 205 -21.04 -9.51 -2.20
N ALA A 206 -19.99 -8.75 -2.54
CA ALA A 206 -18.63 -9.12 -2.19
C ALA A 206 -18.42 -9.11 -0.67
N VAL A 207 -18.93 -8.10 0.02
CA VAL A 207 -18.75 -7.90 1.47
C VAL A 207 -19.61 -8.83 2.30
N LYS A 208 -20.84 -9.12 1.84
CA LYS A 208 -21.79 -9.95 2.59
C LYS A 208 -21.24 -11.35 2.87
N GLY A 209 -21.22 -11.75 4.14
CA GLY A 209 -20.70 -13.05 4.61
C GLY A 209 -19.17 -13.17 4.54
N ALA A 210 -18.44 -12.11 4.23
CA ALA A 210 -16.98 -12.12 4.24
C ALA A 210 -16.43 -11.86 5.64
N GLN A 211 -15.47 -12.67 6.06
CA GLN A 211 -14.76 -12.52 7.34
C GLN A 211 -13.53 -11.62 7.19
N ILE A 212 -12.99 -11.49 5.97
CA ILE A 212 -11.95 -10.53 5.62
C ILE A 212 -12.50 -9.69 4.46
N VAL A 213 -12.58 -8.38 4.64
CA VAL A 213 -12.99 -7.41 3.61
C VAL A 213 -11.78 -6.59 3.19
N SER A 214 -11.48 -6.58 1.91
CA SER A 214 -10.34 -5.84 1.37
C SER A 214 -10.75 -4.93 0.22
N ALA A 215 -10.50 -3.62 0.35
CA ALA A 215 -10.61 -2.68 -0.75
C ALA A 215 -9.22 -2.40 -1.34
N CYS A 216 -9.09 -2.68 -2.62
CA CYS A 216 -7.88 -2.54 -3.41
C CYS A 216 -8.18 -1.72 -4.67
N THR A 217 -8.59 -0.45 -4.47
CA THR A 217 -9.10 0.40 -5.54
C THR A 217 -8.31 1.69 -5.70
N ASP A 218 -8.44 2.32 -6.85
CA ASP A 218 -8.00 3.69 -7.12
C ASP A 218 -9.10 4.72 -6.85
N SER A 219 -10.22 4.30 -6.25
CA SER A 219 -11.36 5.16 -5.92
C SER A 219 -10.97 6.28 -4.97
N ILE A 220 -11.51 7.48 -5.21
CA ILE A 220 -11.44 8.63 -4.31
C ILE A 220 -12.79 8.91 -3.62
N VAL A 221 -13.70 7.94 -3.73
CA VAL A 221 -14.99 7.91 -3.03
C VAL A 221 -15.16 6.59 -2.31
N PRO A 222 -16.03 6.49 -1.29
CA PRO A 222 -16.29 5.24 -0.56
C PRO A 222 -16.76 4.11 -1.47
N VAL A 223 -16.24 2.92 -1.23
CA VAL A 223 -16.56 1.70 -2.00
C VAL A 223 -16.93 0.50 -1.11
N ILE A 224 -16.67 0.56 0.19
CA ILE A 224 -17.08 -0.49 1.13
C ILE A 224 -18.42 -0.09 1.75
N PRO A 225 -19.50 -0.85 1.46
CA PRO A 225 -20.82 -0.63 2.06
C PRO A 225 -20.85 -1.22 3.48
N GLY A 226 -20.67 -0.38 4.49
CA GLY A 226 -20.53 -0.82 5.88
C GLY A 226 -21.71 -1.60 6.43
N ARG A 227 -22.92 -1.36 5.93
CA ARG A 227 -24.11 -2.14 6.33
C ARG A 227 -24.02 -3.61 5.97
N SER A 228 -23.19 -3.96 4.97
CA SER A 228 -22.97 -5.34 4.52
C SER A 228 -21.82 -6.04 5.23
N ILE A 229 -21.04 -5.33 6.06
CA ILE A 229 -19.95 -5.94 6.83
C ILE A 229 -20.58 -6.80 7.93
N GLU A 230 -20.18 -8.07 8.01
CA GLU A 230 -20.63 -8.97 9.06
C GLU A 230 -19.94 -8.67 10.40
N ALA A 231 -20.59 -9.07 11.49
CA ALA A 231 -19.96 -9.09 12.81
C ALA A 231 -18.72 -9.99 12.78
N GLY A 232 -17.67 -9.60 13.49
CA GLY A 232 -16.42 -10.33 13.53
C GLY A 232 -15.51 -10.18 12.32
N ALA A 233 -15.89 -9.40 11.29
CA ALA A 233 -15.06 -9.18 10.13
C ALA A 233 -13.80 -8.37 10.45
N PHE A 234 -12.76 -8.59 9.63
CA PHE A 234 -11.57 -7.75 9.57
C PHE A 234 -11.58 -6.96 8.25
N VAL A 235 -11.34 -5.66 8.31
CA VAL A 235 -11.40 -4.77 7.15
C VAL A 235 -10.01 -4.18 6.87
N THR A 236 -9.58 -4.24 5.62
CA THR A 236 -8.36 -3.56 5.17
C THR A 236 -8.60 -2.73 3.92
N THR A 237 -7.91 -1.59 3.82
CA THR A 237 -8.06 -0.63 2.74
C THR A 237 -6.70 -0.14 2.25
N VAL A 238 -6.56 0.09 0.96
CA VAL A 238 -5.32 0.65 0.38
C VAL A 238 -5.29 2.17 0.54
N LYS A 239 -6.44 2.83 0.39
CA LYS A 239 -6.56 4.31 0.51
C LYS A 239 -7.07 4.78 1.88
N GLY A 240 -7.05 3.92 2.88
CA GLY A 240 -7.49 4.25 4.22
C GLY A 240 -8.98 4.54 4.29
N THR A 241 -9.38 5.52 5.10
CA THR A 241 -10.79 5.84 5.34
C THR A 241 -11.54 6.42 4.13
N VAL A 242 -10.84 6.76 3.03
CA VAL A 242 -11.49 7.23 1.78
C VAL A 242 -12.36 6.12 1.18
N GLU A 243 -11.97 4.85 1.33
CA GLU A 243 -12.72 3.72 0.78
C GLU A 243 -13.90 3.27 1.66
N LEU A 244 -14.03 3.83 2.87
CA LEU A 244 -15.07 3.48 3.85
C LEU A 244 -16.24 4.46 3.80
N ASP A 245 -17.46 3.96 3.69
CA ASP A 245 -18.65 4.78 3.89
C ASP A 245 -18.86 5.12 5.39
N LYS A 246 -19.80 6.02 5.67
CA LYS A 246 -20.09 6.43 7.04
C LYS A 246 -20.45 5.23 7.93
N SER A 247 -21.24 4.29 7.42
CA SER A 247 -21.66 3.12 8.20
C SER A 247 -20.50 2.17 8.51
N SER A 248 -19.51 2.05 7.62
CA SER A 248 -18.26 1.33 7.88
C SER A 248 -17.50 1.93 9.05
N VAL A 249 -17.28 3.25 9.02
CA VAL A 249 -16.54 3.96 10.08
C VAL A 249 -17.23 3.86 11.43
N GLU A 250 -18.57 3.94 11.45
CA GLU A 250 -19.38 3.81 12.68
C GLU A 250 -19.28 2.40 13.28
N ARG A 251 -19.37 1.35 12.44
CA ARG A 251 -19.39 -0.05 12.88
C ARG A 251 -18.04 -0.61 13.24
N ILE A 252 -16.96 -0.14 12.62
CA ILE A 252 -15.60 -0.54 12.97
C ILE A 252 -15.31 -0.05 14.40
N ARG A 253 -14.98 -0.98 15.28
CA ARG A 253 -14.70 -0.68 16.68
C ARG A 253 -13.28 -0.18 16.89
N THR A 254 -12.30 -0.81 16.25
CA THR A 254 -10.89 -0.49 16.42
C THR A 254 -10.19 -0.40 15.06
N PHE A 255 -9.47 0.69 14.86
CA PHE A 255 -8.58 0.88 13.74
C PHE A 255 -7.14 0.70 14.21
N TYR A 256 -6.43 -0.25 13.62
CA TYR A 256 -5.01 -0.44 13.89
C TYR A 256 -4.16 0.39 12.93
N THR A 257 -3.04 0.90 13.45
CA THR A 257 -2.05 1.65 12.67
C THR A 257 -0.65 1.10 12.90
N PHE A 258 0.12 0.97 11.84
CA PHE A 258 1.53 0.58 11.93
C PHE A 258 2.44 1.73 12.38
N ALA A 259 2.03 2.99 12.22
CA ALA A 259 2.78 4.12 12.73
C ALA A 259 2.35 4.44 14.17
N PRO A 260 3.25 4.37 15.14
CA PRO A 260 2.89 4.56 16.56
C PRO A 260 2.44 5.98 16.89
N ASN A 261 2.88 7.01 16.16
CA ASN A 261 2.46 8.39 16.34
C ASN A 261 2.59 9.16 15.02
N SER A 262 1.48 9.38 14.35
CA SER A 262 1.42 10.26 13.16
C SER A 262 1.49 11.76 13.53
N ASP A 263 1.50 12.09 14.82
CA ASP A 263 1.39 13.47 15.32
C ASP A 263 2.72 14.25 15.35
N ALA A 264 3.85 13.58 15.10
CA ALA A 264 5.16 14.22 15.14
C ALA A 264 5.43 15.19 13.96
N ILE A 265 4.55 15.23 12.96
CA ILE A 265 4.70 16.14 11.83
C ILE A 265 3.68 17.27 11.98
N SER A 266 4.16 18.40 12.50
CA SER A 266 3.33 19.61 12.56
C SER A 266 2.90 19.99 11.14
N HIS A 267 1.61 20.15 10.95
CA HIS A 267 0.98 20.60 9.71
C HIS A 267 1.26 22.09 9.43
N SER A 268 2.52 22.52 9.48
CA SER A 268 2.88 23.94 9.44
C SER A 268 2.90 24.55 8.04
N GLN A 269 2.63 23.78 6.99
CA GLN A 269 2.49 24.33 5.65
C GLN A 269 1.02 24.30 5.24
N GLN A 270 0.39 25.43 5.28
CA GLN A 270 -1.00 25.65 4.96
C GLN A 270 -1.10 26.31 3.59
N GLY A 271 -1.72 25.62 2.68
CA GLY A 271 -2.18 26.12 1.41
C GLY A 271 -3.34 25.25 0.95
N GLU A 272 -4.27 25.82 0.23
CA GLU A 272 -5.45 25.08 -0.24
C GLU A 272 -5.07 23.88 -1.11
N GLY A 273 -4.09 24.04 -1.99
CA GLY A 273 -3.58 22.96 -2.83
C GLY A 273 -2.94 21.82 -2.03
N VAL A 274 -2.20 22.13 -0.95
CA VAL A 274 -1.62 21.13 -0.04
C VAL A 274 -2.74 20.32 0.60
N SER A 275 -3.78 20.95 1.12
CA SER A 275 -4.93 20.28 1.71
C SER A 275 -5.63 19.33 0.72
N ARG A 276 -5.83 19.76 -0.53
CA ARG A 276 -6.41 18.93 -1.59
C ARG A 276 -5.54 17.73 -1.92
N ALA A 277 -4.24 17.93 -2.16
CA ALA A 277 -3.31 16.85 -2.48
C ALA A 277 -3.19 15.83 -1.34
N GLN A 278 -3.14 16.27 -0.08
CA GLN A 278 -3.13 15.38 1.08
C GLN A 278 -4.39 14.53 1.16
N LYS A 279 -5.57 15.12 0.93
CA LYS A 279 -6.83 14.39 0.95
C LYS A 279 -6.89 13.28 -0.11
N ILE A 280 -6.32 13.54 -1.30
CA ILE A 280 -6.34 12.57 -2.42
C ILE A 280 -5.30 11.49 -2.25
N SER A 281 -4.04 11.86 -1.96
CA SER A 281 -2.92 10.93 -1.95
C SER A 281 -2.82 10.11 -0.67
N GLY A 282 -3.56 10.47 0.38
CA GLY A 282 -3.38 9.91 1.71
C GLY A 282 -1.99 10.21 2.31
N THR A 283 -1.30 11.22 1.79
CA THR A 283 0.04 11.61 2.18
C THR A 283 0.01 12.47 3.42
N HIS A 284 0.94 12.26 4.33
CA HIS A 284 1.09 13.11 5.51
C HIS A 284 1.65 14.49 5.17
N ARG A 285 2.41 14.61 4.06
CA ARG A 285 2.95 15.88 3.61
C ARG A 285 2.96 15.97 2.08
N ALA A 286 2.39 17.04 1.55
CA ALA A 286 2.43 17.36 0.14
C ALA A 286 2.86 18.81 -0.07
N TYR A 287 3.70 19.02 -1.09
CA TYR A 287 4.12 20.34 -1.56
C TYR A 287 3.53 20.54 -2.95
N VAL A 288 2.78 21.61 -3.14
CA VAL A 288 2.00 21.84 -4.36
C VAL A 288 2.34 23.18 -4.96
N ALA A 289 2.80 23.19 -6.19
CA ALA A 289 2.98 24.38 -7.01
C ALA A 289 1.80 24.55 -7.97
N GLY A 290 1.54 25.77 -8.41
CA GLY A 290 0.52 26.12 -9.40
C GLY A 290 -0.32 27.33 -8.98
N GLN A 291 -0.95 27.95 -9.97
CA GLN A 291 -1.92 29.02 -9.78
C GLN A 291 -3.29 28.44 -9.46
N ALA A 292 -4.27 29.28 -9.11
CA ALA A 292 -5.63 28.85 -8.76
C ALA A 292 -6.28 27.95 -9.84
N GLU A 293 -6.05 28.26 -11.10
CA GLU A 293 -6.54 27.46 -12.24
C GLU A 293 -5.91 26.05 -12.28
N ASP A 294 -4.61 25.95 -11.99
CA ASP A 294 -3.93 24.67 -11.91
C ASP A 294 -4.45 23.85 -10.73
N LEU A 295 -4.60 24.47 -9.57
CA LEU A 295 -5.08 23.79 -8.36
C LEU A 295 -6.52 23.30 -8.50
N ALA A 296 -7.34 23.95 -9.32
CA ALA A 296 -8.72 23.54 -9.61
C ALA A 296 -8.78 22.17 -10.32
N ARG A 297 -7.70 21.72 -10.98
CA ARG A 297 -7.60 20.40 -11.60
C ARG A 297 -7.55 19.25 -10.59
N ILE A 298 -7.14 19.54 -9.34
CA ILE A 298 -7.08 18.56 -8.26
C ILE A 298 -8.47 18.49 -7.61
N PRO A 299 -9.23 17.39 -7.77
CA PRO A 299 -10.59 17.32 -7.23
C PRO A 299 -10.59 17.32 -5.70
N GLU A 300 -11.69 17.75 -5.12
CA GLU A 300 -11.92 17.58 -3.69
C GLU A 300 -12.34 16.15 -3.39
N VAL A 301 -11.71 15.56 -2.39
CA VAL A 301 -12.09 14.24 -1.88
C VAL A 301 -13.08 14.40 -0.75
N GLN A 302 -14.27 13.89 -0.95
CA GLN A 302 -15.27 13.80 0.10
C GLN A 302 -15.03 12.52 0.92
N ARG A 303 -14.82 12.69 2.22
CA ARG A 303 -14.79 11.56 3.17
C ARG A 303 -16.14 11.50 3.86
N GLU A 304 -16.77 10.36 3.80
CA GLU A 304 -18.00 10.12 4.55
C GLU A 304 -17.64 9.75 5.99
N GLY A 305 -18.02 10.60 6.92
CA GLY A 305 -17.79 10.40 8.36
C GLY A 305 -16.43 10.88 8.87
N GLY A 306 -16.44 11.43 10.07
CA GLY A 306 -15.23 11.79 10.80
C GLY A 306 -14.55 10.56 11.40
N PHE A 307 -13.24 10.44 11.22
CA PHE A 307 -12.47 9.40 11.91
C PHE A 307 -12.36 9.70 13.40
N ASP A 308 -12.88 8.83 14.25
CA ASP A 308 -12.73 8.94 15.71
C ASP A 308 -11.34 8.45 16.12
N LYS A 309 -10.46 9.38 16.44
CA LYS A 309 -9.09 9.06 16.87
C LYS A 309 -9.03 8.16 18.12
N ARG A 310 -10.08 8.12 18.93
CA ARG A 310 -10.18 7.23 20.11
C ARG A 310 -10.27 5.75 19.74
N LYS A 311 -10.66 5.45 18.50
CA LYS A 311 -10.68 4.10 17.96
C LYS A 311 -9.32 3.65 17.43
N LEU A 312 -8.32 4.54 17.37
CA LEU A 312 -7.00 4.24 16.81
C LEU A 312 -6.13 3.55 17.87
N VAL A 313 -5.57 2.40 17.50
CA VAL A 313 -4.66 1.60 18.34
C VAL A 313 -3.38 1.32 17.56
N SER A 314 -2.24 1.41 18.22
CA SER A 314 -0.96 1.08 17.63
C SER A 314 -0.82 -0.44 17.43
N PHE A 315 -0.34 -0.85 16.27
CA PHE A 315 0.03 -2.23 16.02
C PHE A 315 1.24 -2.67 16.89
N LYS A 316 2.03 -1.70 17.36
CA LYS A 316 3.07 -1.91 18.37
C LYS A 316 2.50 -2.52 19.64
N ASP A 317 1.42 -1.92 20.17
CA ASP A 317 0.79 -2.36 21.42
C ASP A 317 0.27 -3.81 21.32
N LEU A 318 -0.17 -4.20 20.11
CA LEU A 318 -0.57 -5.58 19.83
C LEU A 318 0.63 -6.54 19.88
N LEU A 319 1.75 -6.19 19.21
CA LEU A 319 2.95 -7.05 19.18
C LEU A 319 3.64 -7.15 20.55
N GLU A 320 3.56 -6.11 21.38
CA GLU A 320 4.11 -6.08 22.74
C GLU A 320 3.16 -6.68 23.79
N GLY A 321 1.98 -7.19 23.38
CA GLY A 321 1.00 -7.78 24.27
C GLY A 321 0.25 -6.79 25.18
N GLN A 322 0.39 -5.48 24.94
CA GLN A 322 -0.33 -4.44 25.66
C GLN A 322 -1.78 -4.29 25.17
N ASN A 323 -2.07 -4.75 23.98
CA ASN A 323 -3.41 -4.83 23.43
C ASN A 323 -3.69 -6.27 22.99
N PRO A 324 -4.82 -6.88 23.41
CA PRO A 324 -5.13 -8.28 23.10
C PRO A 324 -5.50 -8.54 21.63
N GLY A 325 -5.56 -7.52 20.80
CA GLY A 325 -6.09 -7.64 19.45
C GLY A 325 -7.62 -7.77 19.47
N ARG A 326 -8.12 -8.83 18.86
CA ARG A 326 -9.55 -9.16 18.86
C ARG A 326 -10.00 -9.62 20.27
N ARG A 327 -11.01 -8.95 20.81
CA ARG A 327 -11.52 -9.21 22.17
C ARG A 327 -12.70 -10.19 22.18
N ASP A 328 -13.48 -10.18 21.11
CA ASP A 328 -14.63 -11.06 20.96
C ASP A 328 -14.87 -11.45 19.49
N ALA A 329 -15.74 -12.41 19.25
CA ALA A 329 -16.01 -12.94 17.91
C ALA A 329 -16.80 -11.98 17.00
N GLU A 330 -17.45 -10.96 17.56
CA GLU A 330 -18.33 -10.04 16.81
C GLU A 330 -17.65 -8.71 16.47
N GLU A 331 -16.51 -8.44 17.09
CA GLU A 331 -15.80 -7.19 16.93
C GLU A 331 -15.32 -6.98 15.49
N ILE A 332 -15.69 -5.85 14.87
CA ILE A 332 -15.19 -5.44 13.56
C ILE A 332 -13.92 -4.63 13.77
N LEU A 333 -12.81 -5.15 13.26
CA LEU A 333 -11.50 -4.53 13.33
C LEU A 333 -11.08 -4.05 11.95
N ALA A 334 -10.26 -3.00 11.88
CA ALA A 334 -9.72 -2.53 10.62
C ALA A 334 -8.25 -2.13 10.73
N VAL A 335 -7.56 -2.21 9.60
CA VAL A 335 -6.30 -1.52 9.36
C VAL A 335 -6.44 -0.69 8.09
N GLY A 336 -6.02 0.55 8.15
CA GLY A 336 -6.11 1.43 7.00
C GLY A 336 -4.81 2.17 6.77
N GLY A 337 -4.40 2.21 5.51
CA GLY A 337 -3.24 2.95 5.06
C GLY A 337 -1.90 2.31 5.41
N ASN A 338 -0.98 2.46 4.49
CA ASN A 338 0.40 1.98 4.60
C ASN A 338 1.29 3.13 5.11
N GLN A 339 1.43 3.28 6.41
CA GLN A 339 2.08 4.45 7.01
C GLN A 339 3.60 4.32 7.15
N ILE A 340 4.13 3.10 7.21
CA ILE A 340 5.58 2.82 7.37
C ILE A 340 6.21 2.35 6.04
N GLN A 341 5.86 3.02 4.95
CA GLN A 341 6.25 2.57 3.61
C GLN A 341 7.78 2.47 3.44
N GLY A 342 8.55 3.37 4.05
CA GLY A 342 10.00 3.32 4.00
C GLY A 342 10.57 2.03 4.59
N ILE A 343 10.04 1.57 5.73
CA ILE A 343 10.40 0.27 6.32
C ILE A 343 10.10 -0.87 5.34
N GLN A 344 8.94 -0.86 4.73
CA GLN A 344 8.52 -1.90 3.79
C GLN A 344 9.46 -1.97 2.58
N PHE A 345 9.84 -0.83 2.01
CA PHE A 345 10.78 -0.79 0.90
C PHE A 345 12.20 -1.19 1.31
N ALA A 346 12.67 -0.81 2.49
CA ALA A 346 13.98 -1.21 2.99
C ALA A 346 14.03 -2.72 3.26
N SER A 347 13.03 -3.26 3.95
CA SER A 347 13.01 -4.69 4.30
C SER A 347 12.83 -5.58 3.08
N VAL A 348 11.81 -5.32 2.24
CA VAL A 348 11.56 -6.15 1.05
C VAL A 348 12.60 -5.90 -0.04
N GLY A 349 13.05 -4.65 -0.21
CA GLY A 349 14.12 -4.30 -1.15
C GLY A 349 15.45 -4.95 -0.77
N GLY A 350 15.80 -4.92 0.52
CA GLY A 350 17.00 -5.58 1.06
C GLY A 350 16.95 -7.10 0.89
N ALA A 351 15.80 -7.74 1.22
CA ALA A 351 15.60 -9.17 0.99
C ALA A 351 15.73 -9.53 -0.49
N THR A 352 15.09 -8.76 -1.36
CA THR A 352 15.15 -8.95 -2.82
C THR A 352 16.58 -8.80 -3.35
N TYR A 353 17.29 -7.75 -2.91
CA TYR A 353 18.68 -7.51 -3.30
C TYR A 353 19.60 -8.68 -2.92
N ARG A 354 19.43 -9.23 -1.70
CA ARG A 354 20.18 -10.40 -1.25
C ARG A 354 19.96 -11.61 -2.16
N LEU A 355 18.67 -11.92 -2.45
CA LEU A 355 18.30 -13.03 -3.35
C LEU A 355 18.80 -12.84 -4.78
N ILE A 356 18.77 -11.61 -5.31
CA ILE A 356 19.32 -11.25 -6.62
C ILE A 356 20.81 -11.53 -6.68
N LYS A 357 21.56 -11.12 -5.66
CA LYS A 357 23.02 -11.40 -5.55
C LYS A 357 23.30 -12.89 -5.47
N GLU A 358 22.59 -13.61 -4.61
CA GLU A 358 22.75 -15.06 -4.45
C GLU A 358 22.52 -15.84 -5.75
N LYS A 359 21.60 -15.35 -6.61
CA LYS A 359 21.29 -16.00 -7.89
C LYS A 359 22.08 -15.44 -9.07
N GLY A 360 22.96 -14.46 -8.85
CA GLY A 360 23.74 -13.82 -9.92
C GLY A 360 22.86 -13.12 -10.96
N LEU A 361 21.75 -12.51 -10.52
CA LEU A 361 20.83 -11.74 -11.38
C LEU A 361 21.13 -10.24 -11.28
N GLY A 362 20.47 -9.47 -12.16
CA GLY A 362 20.72 -8.04 -12.31
C GLY A 362 21.90 -7.75 -13.22
N ARG A 363 22.14 -6.48 -13.50
CA ARG A 363 23.29 -6.02 -14.32
C ARG A 363 24.21 -5.20 -13.44
N GLU A 364 25.47 -5.59 -13.39
CA GLU A 364 26.50 -4.83 -12.69
C GLU A 364 26.90 -3.60 -13.46
N PHE A 365 27.19 -2.52 -12.72
CA PHE A 365 27.86 -1.35 -13.23
C PHE A 365 28.82 -0.79 -12.19
N PRO A 366 29.86 -0.02 -12.61
CA PRO A 366 30.88 0.50 -11.69
C PRO A 366 30.26 1.40 -10.63
N THR A 367 30.49 1.09 -9.37
CA THR A 367 30.03 1.92 -8.24
C THR A 367 30.64 3.32 -8.29
N GLU A 368 31.85 3.42 -8.82
CA GLU A 368 32.62 4.67 -8.99
C GLU A 368 31.88 5.71 -9.83
N TRP A 369 30.97 5.28 -10.70
CA TRP A 369 30.13 6.22 -11.48
C TRP A 369 29.14 7.00 -10.62
N LEU A 370 28.85 6.51 -9.43
CA LEU A 370 27.93 7.12 -8.46
C LEU A 370 28.66 7.80 -7.29
N LEU A 371 30.01 7.67 -7.25
CA LEU A 371 30.83 8.30 -6.23
C LEU A 371 31.51 9.55 -6.76
N GLN A 372 31.92 10.42 -5.88
CA GLN A 372 32.65 11.63 -6.20
C GLN A 372 33.81 11.79 -5.21
N ASP A 373 34.94 12.29 -5.70
CA ASP A 373 36.15 12.59 -4.92
C ASP A 373 36.32 14.10 -4.67
N VAL A 374 35.29 14.89 -4.93
CA VAL A 374 35.28 16.33 -4.74
C VAL A 374 35.02 16.65 -3.27
N ARG A 375 35.92 17.40 -2.65
CA ARG A 375 35.74 17.99 -1.33
C ARG A 375 34.92 19.28 -1.45
N ASN A 376 33.88 19.43 -0.64
CA ASN A 376 33.15 20.69 -0.47
C ASN A 376 33.96 21.68 0.38
#